data_d6b0e7ff3a0f187c5c614504373b2e16
#
_entry.id   d6b0e7ff3a0f187c5c614504373b2e16
#
_cell.length_a   1.000
_cell.length_b   1.000
_cell.length_c   1.000
_cell.angle_alpha   90.00
_cell.angle_beta   90.00
_cell.angle_gamma   90.00
#
_symmetry.space_group_name_H-M   'P 1'
#
loop_
_entity.id
_entity.type
_entity.pdbx_description
1 polymer ?
#
loop_
_entity_poly.entity_id
_entity_poly.type
_entity_poly.pdbx_seq_one_letter_code
_entity_poly.pdbx_strand_id
1 'polypeptide(L)'
;MKALVVGGGFGGMAAALRLRAKGYDVLLVDRCAALGGRAQVFERDGFRHDAGPTVITAPFLFEELFALFGENMADHIQLVPLTPWYRFHFSDNTTFDYGGTLEETLAEIARLEPRDCDGYRNLLAD
;
A
#
# COMPACT_ATOMS: atom_id res chain seq x y z
N MET A 1 -11.67 -8.53 28.03
CA MET A 1 -10.92 -9.74 27.57
C MET A 1 -9.52 -9.30 27.18
N LYS A 2 -8.52 -10.22 27.27
CA LYS A 2 -7.14 -9.94 26.87
C LYS A 2 -6.85 -10.62 25.53
N ALA A 3 -6.03 -9.99 24.70
CA ALA A 3 -5.57 -10.51 23.43
C ALA A 3 -4.07 -10.30 23.29
N LEU A 4 -3.38 -11.29 22.73
CA LEU A 4 -1.97 -11.21 22.38
C LEU A 4 -1.86 -11.26 20.86
N VAL A 5 -1.21 -10.26 20.26
CA VAL A 5 -0.88 -10.22 18.83
C VAL A 5 0.62 -10.40 18.69
N VAL A 6 1.04 -11.38 17.91
CA VAL A 6 2.45 -11.67 17.66
C VAL A 6 2.81 -11.25 16.25
N GLY A 7 3.73 -10.28 16.13
CA GLY A 7 4.17 -9.67 14.89
C GLY A 7 3.61 -8.27 14.68
N GLY A 8 4.49 -7.28 14.59
CA GLY A 8 4.17 -5.85 14.44
C GLY A 8 4.31 -5.32 13.01
N GLY A 9 4.09 -6.17 12.00
CA GLY A 9 3.90 -5.72 10.62
C GLY A 9 2.49 -5.13 10.41
N PHE A 10 2.15 -4.65 9.21
CA PHE A 10 0.85 -4.04 8.92
C PHE A 10 -0.34 -4.92 9.34
N GLY A 11 -0.29 -6.22 9.05
CA GLY A 11 -1.36 -7.16 9.43
C GLY A 11 -1.54 -7.27 10.95
N GLY A 12 -0.44 -7.37 11.69
CA GLY A 12 -0.48 -7.46 13.14
C GLY A 12 -0.93 -6.13 13.79
N MET A 13 -0.45 -5.00 13.31
CA MET A 13 -0.91 -3.69 13.78
C MET A 13 -2.41 -3.49 13.49
N ALA A 14 -2.89 -3.82 12.30
CA ALA A 14 -4.30 -3.73 11.94
C ALA A 14 -5.17 -4.65 12.82
N ALA A 15 -4.71 -5.89 13.10
CA ALA A 15 -5.40 -6.81 13.99
C ALA A 15 -5.46 -6.26 15.43
N ALA A 16 -4.34 -5.74 15.94
CA ALA A 16 -4.27 -5.16 17.26
C ALA A 16 -5.21 -3.96 17.43
N LEU A 17 -5.24 -3.05 16.45
CA LEU A 17 -6.12 -1.89 16.44
C LEU A 17 -7.60 -2.31 16.42
N ARG A 18 -7.99 -3.23 15.53
CA ARG A 18 -9.37 -3.73 15.47
C ARG A 18 -9.81 -4.45 16.74
N LEU A 19 -8.92 -5.23 17.36
CA LEU A 19 -9.20 -5.85 18.66
C LEU A 19 -9.36 -4.78 19.76
N ARG A 20 -8.50 -3.75 19.74
CA ARG A 20 -8.61 -2.65 20.71
C ARG A 20 -9.92 -1.89 20.55
N ALA A 21 -10.33 -1.59 19.33
CA ALA A 21 -11.62 -0.94 19.03
C ALA A 21 -12.83 -1.77 19.50
N LYS A 22 -12.68 -3.11 19.55
CA LYS A 22 -13.68 -4.03 20.11
C LYS A 22 -13.62 -4.16 21.65
N GLY A 23 -12.79 -3.38 22.32
CA GLY A 23 -12.69 -3.34 23.78
C GLY A 23 -11.78 -4.40 24.40
N TYR A 24 -10.93 -5.06 23.61
CA TYR A 24 -9.90 -5.94 24.17
C TYR A 24 -8.76 -5.14 24.78
N ASP A 25 -8.18 -5.69 25.86
CA ASP A 25 -6.86 -5.29 26.36
C ASP A 25 -5.81 -6.02 25.53
N VAL A 26 -5.10 -5.28 24.66
CA VAL A 26 -4.25 -5.87 23.62
C VAL A 26 -2.78 -5.66 23.96
N LEU A 27 -2.02 -6.76 23.92
CA LEU A 27 -0.56 -6.76 23.93
C LEU A 27 -0.07 -7.13 22.53
N LEU A 28 0.68 -6.22 21.87
CA LEU A 28 1.39 -6.48 20.62
C LEU A 28 2.86 -6.75 20.93
N VAL A 29 3.38 -7.85 20.44
CA VAL A 29 4.79 -8.22 20.59
C VAL A 29 5.42 -8.48 19.22
N ASP A 30 6.68 -8.07 19.08
CA ASP A 30 7.50 -8.34 17.89
C ASP A 30 8.90 -8.80 18.30
N ARG A 31 9.55 -9.58 17.43
CA ARG A 31 10.95 -10.00 17.64
C ARG A 31 11.95 -8.88 17.37
N CYS A 32 11.56 -7.88 16.59
CA CYS A 32 12.38 -6.73 16.22
C CYS A 32 12.16 -5.58 17.22
N ALA A 33 13.17 -4.73 17.37
CA ALA A 33 13.07 -3.54 18.21
C ALA A 33 12.12 -2.47 17.66
N ALA A 34 11.89 -2.47 16.33
CA ALA A 34 10.97 -1.57 15.67
C ALA A 34 9.83 -2.36 15.01
N LEU A 35 8.63 -1.76 15.02
CA LEU A 35 7.47 -2.27 14.29
C LEU A 35 7.61 -1.97 12.80
N GLY A 36 6.71 -2.53 11.98
CA GLY A 36 6.65 -2.30 10.54
C GLY A 36 6.86 -3.56 9.71
N GLY A 37 7.54 -4.57 10.23
CA GLY A 37 7.79 -5.82 9.51
C GLY A 37 8.53 -5.58 8.21
N ARG A 38 7.93 -5.96 7.06
CA ARG A 38 8.52 -5.73 5.73
C ARG A 38 8.47 -4.27 5.26
N ALA A 39 7.74 -3.41 5.96
CA ALA A 39 7.67 -1.97 5.67
C ALA A 39 8.53 -1.14 6.64
N GLN A 40 9.55 -1.74 7.23
CA GLN A 40 10.52 -1.03 8.07
C GLN A 40 11.38 -0.08 7.24
N VAL A 41 11.90 0.93 7.91
CA VAL A 41 12.92 1.82 7.37
C VAL A 41 14.23 1.52 8.07
N PHE A 42 15.31 1.37 7.32
CA PHE A 42 16.65 1.22 7.86
C PHE A 42 17.41 2.52 7.73
N GLU A 43 18.08 2.89 8.81
CA GLU A 43 18.98 4.04 8.82
C GLU A 43 20.42 3.54 8.92
N ARG A 44 21.27 3.98 7.99
CA ARG A 44 22.69 3.67 7.99
C ARG A 44 23.49 4.84 7.44
N ASP A 45 24.52 5.25 8.17
CA ASP A 45 25.46 6.31 7.78
C ASP A 45 24.76 7.64 7.39
N GLY A 46 23.64 7.96 8.06
CA GLY A 46 22.84 9.15 7.79
C GLY A 46 21.86 9.02 6.61
N PHE A 47 21.80 7.87 5.96
CA PHE A 47 20.83 7.57 4.90
C PHE A 47 19.67 6.73 5.43
N ARG A 48 18.48 6.98 4.87
CA ARG A 48 17.27 6.21 5.14
C ARG A 48 16.93 5.34 3.93
N HIS A 49 16.66 4.08 4.19
CA HIS A 49 16.34 3.09 3.16
C HIS A 49 15.04 2.38 3.52
N ASP A 50 14.07 2.43 2.61
CA ASP A 50 12.85 1.66 2.74
C ASP A 50 13.14 0.17 2.50
N ALA A 51 12.67 -0.68 3.41
CA ALA A 51 12.90 -2.13 3.35
C ALA A 51 11.90 -2.86 2.44
N GLY A 52 10.87 -2.19 2.00
CA GLY A 52 9.74 -2.81 1.31
C GLY A 52 8.91 -1.83 0.51
N PRO A 53 7.58 -2.02 0.52
CA PRO A 53 6.69 -1.24 -0.32
C PRO A 53 6.75 0.25 0.05
N THR A 54 6.94 1.07 -0.98
CA THR A 54 6.94 2.54 -0.91
C THR A 54 5.63 3.13 -1.48
N VAL A 55 4.83 2.30 -2.14
CA VAL A 55 3.56 2.69 -2.76
C VAL A 55 2.40 2.09 -1.97
N ILE A 56 1.47 2.95 -1.56
CA ILE A 56 0.22 2.56 -0.89
C ILE A 56 -0.87 2.46 -1.96
N THR A 57 -1.32 1.25 -2.25
CA THR A 57 -2.33 0.98 -3.29
C THR A 57 -3.77 1.03 -2.77
N ALA A 58 -3.97 0.97 -1.44
CA ALA A 58 -5.29 0.95 -0.81
C ALA A 58 -5.32 1.88 0.42
N PRO A 59 -5.24 3.20 0.24
CA PRO A 59 -5.22 4.17 1.35
C PRO A 59 -6.45 4.09 2.25
N PHE A 60 -7.62 3.76 1.68
CA PHE A 60 -8.87 3.62 2.43
C PHE A 60 -8.80 2.60 3.57
N LEU A 61 -7.94 1.58 3.48
CA LEU A 61 -7.74 0.61 4.56
C LEU A 61 -7.03 1.23 5.78
N PHE A 62 -6.18 2.23 5.55
CA PHE A 62 -5.58 2.99 6.65
C PHE A 62 -6.58 3.99 7.22
N GLU A 63 -7.33 4.69 6.37
CA GLU A 63 -8.41 5.61 6.79
C GLU A 63 -9.40 4.91 7.72
N GLU A 64 -9.80 3.67 7.38
CA GLU A 64 -10.67 2.83 8.23
C GLU A 64 -10.06 2.63 9.63
N LEU A 65 -8.74 2.34 9.72
CA LEU A 65 -8.09 2.10 11.01
C LEU A 65 -8.05 3.36 11.88
N PHE A 66 -7.78 4.53 11.30
CA PHE A 66 -7.84 5.80 12.01
C PHE A 66 -9.27 6.12 12.47
N ALA A 67 -10.27 5.90 11.61
CA ALA A 67 -11.67 6.14 11.91
C ALA A 67 -12.20 5.28 13.09
N LEU A 68 -11.63 4.08 13.33
CA LEU A 68 -11.98 3.26 14.49
C LEU A 68 -11.76 3.97 15.84
N PHE A 69 -10.90 4.98 15.86
CA PHE A 69 -10.55 5.76 17.06
C PHE A 69 -11.00 7.22 16.98
N GLY A 70 -11.81 7.56 15.98
CA GLY A 70 -12.28 8.93 15.76
C GLY A 70 -11.22 9.88 15.22
N GLU A 71 -10.13 9.33 14.69
CA GLU A 71 -9.01 10.09 14.11
C GLU A 71 -9.17 10.22 12.59
N ASN A 72 -8.63 11.30 12.03
CA ASN A 72 -8.53 11.49 10.60
C ASN A 72 -7.09 11.17 10.15
N MET A 73 -6.93 10.21 9.25
CA MET A 73 -5.60 9.82 8.75
C MET A 73 -4.81 11.01 8.18
N ALA A 74 -5.47 11.95 7.51
CA ALA A 74 -4.82 13.10 6.89
C ALA A 74 -4.12 14.05 7.89
N ASP A 75 -4.50 14.01 9.17
CA ASP A 75 -3.84 14.78 10.23
C ASP A 75 -2.50 14.18 10.66
N HIS A 76 -2.24 12.93 10.29
CA HIS A 76 -1.06 12.15 10.68
C HIS A 76 -0.18 11.75 9.51
N ILE A 77 -0.76 11.47 8.33
CA ILE A 77 -0.07 10.92 7.16
C ILE A 77 -0.48 11.72 5.93
N GLN A 78 0.49 12.28 5.23
CA GLN A 78 0.30 12.90 3.93
C GLN A 78 0.65 11.89 2.83
N LEU A 79 -0.36 11.47 2.05
CA LEU A 79 -0.17 10.68 0.85
C LEU A 79 -0.12 11.59 -0.37
N VAL A 80 0.82 11.31 -1.27
CA VAL A 80 0.99 12.05 -2.53
C VAL A 80 0.65 11.10 -3.68
N PRO A 81 -0.33 11.43 -4.55
CA PRO A 81 -0.63 10.63 -5.73
C PRO A 81 0.59 10.52 -6.65
N LEU A 82 0.84 9.32 -7.17
CA LEU A 82 1.85 9.09 -8.17
C LEU A 82 1.23 9.12 -9.57
N THR A 83 1.93 9.72 -10.54
CA THR A 83 1.56 9.71 -11.96
C THR A 83 2.83 9.62 -12.81
N PRO A 84 3.05 8.53 -13.54
CA PRO A 84 2.31 7.26 -13.46
C PRO A 84 2.58 6.51 -12.14
N TRP A 85 1.78 5.49 -11.84
CA TRP A 85 2.05 4.59 -10.70
C TRP A 85 3.29 3.76 -10.93
N TYR A 86 3.44 3.24 -12.18
CA TYR A 86 4.61 2.48 -12.62
C TYR A 86 4.95 2.84 -14.05
N ARG A 87 6.24 2.93 -14.34
CA ARG A 87 6.77 3.00 -15.70
C ARG A 87 7.61 1.76 -15.99
N PHE A 88 7.20 1.00 -16.98
CA PHE A 88 7.94 -0.14 -17.48
C PHE A 88 8.82 0.31 -18.65
N HIS A 89 10.07 -0.14 -18.64
CA HIS A 89 11.03 0.06 -19.73
C HIS A 89 11.32 -1.30 -20.34
N PHE A 90 11.10 -1.42 -21.63
CA PHE A 90 11.38 -2.63 -22.39
C PHE A 90 12.75 -2.55 -23.07
N SER A 91 13.29 -3.72 -23.47
CA SER A 91 14.61 -3.83 -24.08
C SER A 91 14.77 -3.17 -25.46
N ASP A 92 13.64 -2.88 -26.12
CA ASP A 92 13.57 -2.17 -27.40
C ASP A 92 13.45 -0.65 -27.25
N ASN A 93 13.65 -0.13 -26.03
CA ASN A 93 13.48 1.25 -25.62
C ASN A 93 12.04 1.78 -25.65
N THR A 94 11.05 0.92 -25.82
CA THR A 94 9.64 1.33 -25.58
C THR A 94 9.37 1.43 -24.09
N THR A 95 8.34 2.20 -23.74
CA THR A 95 7.87 2.35 -22.35
C THR A 95 6.38 2.06 -22.28
N PHE A 96 5.91 1.66 -21.10
CA PHE A 96 4.50 1.56 -20.77
C PHE A 96 4.26 2.21 -19.42
N ASP A 97 3.41 3.22 -19.39
CA ASP A 97 2.99 3.91 -18.17
C ASP A 97 1.69 3.29 -17.67
N TYR A 98 1.75 2.75 -16.46
CA TYR A 98 0.57 2.18 -15.80
C TYR A 98 0.13 3.08 -14.65
N GLY A 99 -1.15 3.46 -14.66
CA GLY A 99 -1.75 4.28 -13.62
C GLY A 99 -2.79 5.26 -14.16
N GLY A 100 -3.31 6.08 -13.26
CA GLY A 100 -4.36 7.02 -13.60
C GLY A 100 -5.74 6.39 -13.79
N THR A 101 -6.51 6.91 -14.73
CA THR A 101 -7.83 6.40 -15.08
C THR A 101 -7.78 5.16 -15.97
N LEU A 102 -8.91 4.45 -16.06
CA LEU A 102 -9.05 3.35 -17.01
C LEU A 102 -8.80 3.81 -18.46
N GLU A 103 -9.28 5.01 -18.82
CA GLU A 103 -9.11 5.58 -20.16
C GLU A 103 -7.63 5.84 -20.48
N GLU A 104 -6.88 6.40 -19.55
CA GLU A 104 -5.44 6.64 -19.69
C GLU A 104 -4.67 5.32 -19.84
N THR A 105 -4.97 4.32 -19.02
CA THR A 105 -4.37 2.99 -19.15
C THR A 105 -4.68 2.34 -20.48
N LEU A 106 -5.94 2.42 -20.94
CA LEU A 106 -6.35 1.88 -22.25
C LEU A 106 -5.68 2.61 -23.41
N ALA A 107 -5.44 3.92 -23.31
CA ALA A 107 -4.69 4.68 -24.31
C ALA A 107 -3.23 4.20 -24.40
N GLU A 108 -2.59 3.94 -23.27
CA GLU A 108 -1.23 3.37 -23.24
C GLU A 108 -1.18 1.95 -23.82
N ILE A 109 -2.17 1.09 -23.50
CA ILE A 109 -2.29 -0.26 -24.11
C ILE A 109 -2.47 -0.13 -25.61
N ALA A 110 -3.38 0.72 -26.08
CA ALA A 110 -3.65 0.92 -27.51
C ALA A 110 -2.43 1.44 -28.28
N ARG A 111 -1.56 2.20 -27.64
CA ARG A 111 -0.31 2.67 -28.23
C ARG A 111 0.67 1.53 -28.53
N LEU A 112 0.69 0.49 -27.71
CA LEU A 112 1.56 -0.67 -27.86
C LEU A 112 0.90 -1.79 -28.69
N GLU A 113 -0.29 -2.21 -28.31
CA GLU A 113 -1.05 -3.27 -28.98
C GLU A 113 -2.57 -3.00 -28.81
N PRO A 114 -3.22 -2.39 -29.82
CA PRO A 114 -4.65 -2.03 -29.72
C PRO A 114 -5.58 -3.22 -29.45
N ARG A 115 -5.20 -4.42 -29.89
CA ARG A 115 -6.02 -5.65 -29.75
C ARG A 115 -6.13 -6.10 -28.28
N ASP A 116 -5.23 -5.64 -27.39
CA ASP A 116 -5.23 -6.03 -26.00
C ASP A 116 -6.19 -5.19 -25.12
N CYS A 117 -6.75 -4.11 -25.68
CA CYS A 117 -7.69 -3.26 -24.93
C CYS A 117 -8.92 -4.01 -24.42
N ASP A 118 -9.49 -4.90 -25.23
CA ASP A 118 -10.67 -5.67 -24.80
C ASP A 118 -10.29 -6.75 -23.78
N GLY A 119 -9.11 -7.35 -23.92
CA GLY A 119 -8.56 -8.28 -22.92
C GLY A 119 -8.40 -7.61 -21.56
N TYR A 120 -7.88 -6.37 -21.54
CA TYR A 120 -7.72 -5.61 -20.31
C TYR A 120 -9.07 -5.23 -19.66
N ARG A 121 -10.09 -4.82 -20.47
CA ARG A 121 -11.43 -4.57 -19.94
C ARG A 121 -12.06 -5.81 -19.31
N ASN A 122 -11.90 -6.96 -19.96
CA ASN A 122 -12.42 -8.24 -19.45
C ASN A 122 -11.73 -8.62 -18.12
N LEU A 123 -10.40 -8.43 -18.01
CA LEU A 123 -9.65 -8.67 -16.77
C LEU A 123 -10.18 -7.85 -15.59
N LEU A 124 -10.66 -6.64 -15.83
CA LEU A 124 -11.18 -5.78 -14.77
C LEU A 124 -12.64 -6.07 -14.40
N ALA A 125 -13.36 -6.81 -15.27
CA ALA A 125 -14.78 -7.16 -15.06
C ALA A 125 -14.96 -8.44 -14.22
N ASP A 126 -13.92 -9.28 -14.11
CA ASP A 126 -13.88 -10.51 -13.31
C ASP A 126 -13.53 -10.22 -11.85
#